data_9837cf4911b164f1752127cd609c6ac9
#
_entry.id   9837cf4911b164f1752127cd609c6ac9
#
_cell.length_a   1.000
_cell.length_b   1.000
_cell.length_c   1.000
_cell.angle_alpha   90.00
_cell.angle_beta   90.00
_cell.angle_gamma   90.00
#
_symmetry.space_group_name_H-M   'P 1'
#
loop_
_entity.id
_entity.type
_entity.pdbx_description
1 polymer ?
#
loop_
_entity_poly.entity_id
_entity_poly.type
_entity_poly.pdbx_seq_one_letter_code
_entity_poly.pdbx_strand_id
1 'polypeptide(L)'
;MKYASSIPLIAALIIGSAAHAHENATSESCFPIERALNNLNADSLKPERRDTIDSFLEAHFFEIEKRSLPMQLYIKHADTRDDFVVSPDGAVEAFHTKVLAASKEASICGPMKENGKIGIGMSTSVRFKNKSGTHTMAEISDGVKDGKSHYKKSVGGAAALFVPKMTHIAITYQVPDVTPNVSAIIDGETTPVTPEPYGDMWVIDVDALEDSEVETIRIEGGPYELYPVPSIKKMESLGIK
;
A
#
# COMPACT_ATOMS: atom_id res chain seq x y z
N MET A 1 3.08 -15.24 -9.96
CA MET A 1 2.15 -14.10 -9.92
C MET A 1 2.85 -13.00 -9.13
N LYS A 2 3.29 -11.95 -9.79
CA LYS A 2 3.83 -10.77 -9.11
C LYS A 2 2.64 -9.87 -8.83
N TYR A 3 2.30 -9.67 -7.57
CA TYR A 3 1.29 -8.70 -7.20
C TYR A 3 1.89 -7.31 -7.38
N ALA A 4 1.08 -6.41 -7.95
CA ALA A 4 1.42 -5.01 -8.08
C ALA A 4 1.83 -4.45 -6.71
N SER A 5 3.07 -3.97 -6.61
CA SER A 5 3.53 -3.28 -5.42
C SER A 5 2.77 -1.97 -5.31
N SER A 6 1.82 -1.92 -4.40
CA SER A 6 1.27 -0.64 -3.98
C SER A 6 2.43 0.25 -3.53
N ILE A 7 2.38 1.51 -3.92
CA ILE A 7 3.45 2.47 -3.65
C ILE A 7 3.43 2.78 -2.16
N PRO A 8 4.31 2.21 -1.36
CA PRO A 8 4.42 2.62 0.02
C PRO A 8 5.21 3.92 0.06
N LEU A 9 4.61 5.00 0.51
CA LEU A 9 5.38 6.12 1.04
C LEU A 9 5.97 5.62 2.36
N ILE A 10 7.12 4.95 2.25
CA ILE A 10 7.74 4.21 3.35
C ILE A 10 8.23 5.21 4.38
N ALA A 11 7.51 5.32 5.50
CA ALA A 11 8.17 5.48 6.77
C ALA A 11 8.49 4.06 7.27
N ALA A 12 9.49 3.43 6.66
CA ALA A 12 9.94 2.11 7.10
C ALA A 12 10.68 2.27 8.42
N LEU A 13 10.03 1.96 9.51
CA LEU A 13 10.69 1.74 10.78
C LEU A 13 10.98 0.24 10.91
N ILE A 14 12.24 -0.13 10.75
CA ILE A 14 12.69 -1.51 10.97
C ILE A 14 12.77 -1.72 12.48
N ILE A 15 11.86 -2.52 13.02
CA ILE A 15 11.90 -2.94 14.42
C ILE A 15 12.43 -4.36 14.47
N GLY A 16 13.70 -4.49 14.76
CA GLY A 16 14.32 -5.78 15.02
C GLY A 16 14.12 -6.17 16.48
N SER A 17 13.37 -7.23 16.74
CA SER A 17 13.39 -7.92 18.05
C SER A 17 14.23 -9.18 17.92
N ALA A 18 15.32 -9.27 18.66
CA ALA A 18 16.13 -10.49 18.74
C ALA A 18 15.50 -11.42 19.78
N ALA A 19 14.90 -12.52 19.31
CA ALA A 19 14.59 -13.66 20.15
C ALA A 19 15.72 -14.68 19.99
N HIS A 20 16.38 -15.06 21.07
CA HIS A 20 17.37 -16.13 21.09
C HIS A 20 16.62 -17.45 21.31
N ALA A 21 16.66 -18.35 20.34
CA ALA A 21 16.11 -19.68 20.44
C ALA A 21 17.24 -20.73 20.45
N HIS A 22 17.10 -21.72 21.34
CA HIS A 22 18.00 -22.88 21.45
C HIS A 22 17.80 -23.91 20.35
N GLU A 23 18.85 -24.67 20.02
CA GLU A 23 18.91 -25.73 18.98
C GLU A 23 17.78 -26.77 19.12
N ASN A 24 17.12 -27.06 18.01
CA ASN A 24 16.16 -28.17 17.77
C ASN A 24 14.71 -28.05 18.21
N ALA A 25 14.21 -26.91 18.68
CA ALA A 25 12.77 -26.70 18.80
C ALA A 25 12.32 -25.61 17.83
N THR A 26 11.28 -25.87 17.04
CA THR A 26 10.49 -24.80 16.41
C THR A 26 9.85 -24.00 17.54
N SER A 27 10.55 -23.00 18.03
CA SER A 27 9.97 -22.11 19.05
C SER A 27 9.01 -21.14 18.37
N GLU A 28 7.83 -21.00 18.94
CA GLU A 28 6.91 -19.94 18.56
C GLU A 28 7.50 -18.60 19.00
N SER A 29 7.57 -17.65 18.09
CA SER A 29 7.92 -16.27 18.42
C SER A 29 6.73 -15.37 18.14
N CYS A 30 6.45 -14.49 19.10
CA CYS A 30 5.32 -13.57 19.04
C CYS A 30 5.78 -12.13 19.11
N PHE A 31 5.18 -11.28 18.29
CA PHE A 31 5.42 -9.84 18.25
C PHE A 31 4.12 -9.11 18.64
N PRO A 32 4.12 -8.28 19.70
CA PRO A 32 2.92 -7.56 20.12
C PRO A 32 2.43 -6.59 19.03
N ILE A 33 1.15 -6.68 18.66
CA ILE A 33 0.53 -5.80 17.67
C ILE A 33 0.64 -4.33 18.10
N GLU A 34 0.51 -4.05 19.40
CA GLU A 34 0.67 -2.71 19.92
C GLU A 34 1.99 -2.06 19.50
N ARG A 35 3.10 -2.82 19.47
CA ARG A 35 4.39 -2.29 19.01
C ARG A 35 4.39 -1.99 17.51
N ALA A 36 3.70 -2.78 16.71
CA ALA A 36 3.54 -2.50 15.27
C ALA A 36 2.70 -1.23 15.07
N LEU A 37 1.64 -1.06 15.84
CA LEU A 37 0.71 0.06 15.73
C LEU A 37 1.25 1.36 16.34
N ASN A 38 2.07 1.31 17.37
CA ASN A 38 2.66 2.51 18.01
C ASN A 38 3.59 3.32 17.07
N ASN A 39 4.06 2.70 16.00
CA ASN A 39 4.86 3.37 14.97
C ASN A 39 4.01 4.00 13.87
N LEU A 40 2.72 3.70 13.83
CA LEU A 40 1.74 4.34 12.98
C LEU A 40 0.94 5.32 13.86
N ASN A 41 0.75 6.53 13.38
CA ASN A 41 -0.16 7.44 14.04
C ASN A 41 -1.54 6.76 14.15
N ALA A 42 -2.04 6.57 15.37
CA ALA A 42 -3.31 5.87 15.62
C ALA A 42 -4.49 6.47 14.83
N ASP A 43 -4.44 7.77 14.52
CA ASP A 43 -5.43 8.43 13.67
C ASP A 43 -5.33 8.03 12.20
N SER A 44 -4.15 7.61 11.72
CA SER A 44 -3.98 7.12 10.36
C SER A 44 -4.57 5.72 10.15
N LEU A 45 -4.78 4.97 11.24
CA LEU A 45 -5.36 3.63 11.20
C LEU A 45 -6.89 3.64 11.14
N LYS A 46 -7.50 4.78 11.47
CA LYS A 46 -8.95 4.93 11.30
C LYS A 46 -9.23 5.08 9.81
N PRO A 47 -10.06 4.20 9.22
CA PRO A 47 -10.47 4.39 7.84
C PRO A 47 -11.15 5.76 7.73
N GLU A 48 -10.44 6.75 7.21
CA GLU A 48 -11.08 8.01 6.85
C GLU A 48 -12.02 7.69 5.69
N ARG A 49 -13.31 7.79 5.93
CA ARG A 49 -14.30 7.80 4.87
C ARG A 49 -14.18 9.13 4.13
N ARG A 50 -13.31 9.15 3.15
CA ARG A 50 -13.28 10.21 2.14
C ARG A 50 -14.15 9.77 0.99
N ASP A 51 -14.74 10.70 0.28
CA ASP A 51 -15.68 10.35 -0.78
C ASP A 51 -14.99 9.66 -1.97
N THR A 52 -13.74 10.02 -2.25
CA THR A 52 -13.00 9.61 -3.45
C THR A 52 -12.02 8.45 -3.24
N ILE A 53 -11.46 8.30 -2.02
CA ILE A 53 -10.42 7.30 -1.74
C ILE A 53 -10.75 6.42 -0.54
N ASP A 54 -10.22 5.19 -0.56
CA ASP A 54 -10.11 4.29 0.59
C ASP A 54 -8.68 4.26 1.07
N SER A 55 -8.49 4.32 2.39
CA SER A 55 -7.20 4.05 3.01
C SER A 55 -7.16 2.64 3.56
N PHE A 56 -6.00 2.01 3.47
CA PHE A 56 -5.78 0.68 4.02
C PHE A 56 -4.36 0.55 4.57
N LEU A 57 -4.21 -0.41 5.49
CA LEU A 57 -2.94 -0.72 6.10
C LEU A 57 -2.27 -1.85 5.33
N GLU A 58 -1.00 -1.67 5.01
CA GLU A 58 -0.15 -2.71 4.43
C GLU A 58 0.89 -3.14 5.43
N ALA A 59 1.16 -4.42 5.49
CA ALA A 59 2.28 -4.96 6.22
C ALA A 59 3.23 -5.67 5.26
N HIS A 60 4.51 -5.35 5.39
CA HIS A 60 5.58 -6.00 4.66
C HIS A 60 6.46 -6.74 5.66
N PHE A 61 6.64 -8.01 5.43
CA PHE A 61 7.48 -8.86 6.25
C PHE A 61 8.83 -9.04 5.55
N PHE A 62 9.89 -8.70 6.26
CA PHE A 62 11.25 -8.83 5.75
C PHE A 62 11.93 -10.00 6.44
N GLU A 63 12.58 -10.83 5.66
CA GLU A 63 13.52 -11.80 6.19
C GLU A 63 14.86 -11.10 6.44
N ILE A 64 15.27 -11.04 7.69
CA ILE A 64 16.54 -10.45 8.06
C ILE A 64 17.65 -11.51 8.07
N GLU A 65 17.33 -12.80 8.29
CA GLU A 65 18.28 -13.92 8.22
C GLU A 65 17.59 -15.28 7.93
N LYS A 66 17.94 -15.90 6.82
CA LYS A 66 17.77 -17.33 6.48
C LYS A 66 16.37 -17.95 6.48
N ARG A 67 15.32 -17.23 6.12
CA ARG A 67 14.00 -17.79 5.90
C ARG A 67 13.57 -17.76 4.45
N SER A 68 12.87 -18.82 4.03
CA SER A 68 12.18 -18.82 2.75
C SER A 68 10.71 -18.40 2.92
N LEU A 69 10.25 -17.45 2.15
CA LEU A 69 8.83 -17.17 1.94
C LEU A 69 8.27 -18.17 0.90
N PRO A 70 7.00 -18.55 0.93
CA PRO A 70 5.95 -18.06 1.82
C PRO A 70 6.04 -18.57 3.24
N MET A 71 5.48 -17.82 4.19
CA MET A 71 5.51 -18.16 5.61
C MET A 71 4.10 -18.07 6.21
N GLN A 72 3.75 -19.06 7.01
CA GLN A 72 2.48 -19.05 7.74
C GLN A 72 2.67 -18.37 9.09
N LEU A 73 1.91 -17.33 9.33
CA LEU A 73 1.82 -16.60 10.58
C LEU A 73 0.38 -16.61 11.10
N TYR A 74 0.16 -16.11 12.30
CA TYR A 74 -1.17 -15.96 12.86
C TYR A 74 -1.24 -14.81 13.88
N ILE A 75 -2.43 -14.25 14.05
CA ILE A 75 -2.74 -13.33 15.13
C ILE A 75 -3.28 -14.16 16.31
N LYS A 76 -2.65 -14.01 17.47
CA LYS A 76 -3.04 -14.64 18.71
C LYS A 76 -3.59 -13.60 19.68
N HIS A 77 -4.79 -13.83 20.20
CA HIS A 77 -5.39 -13.01 21.24
C HIS A 77 -6.17 -13.92 22.19
N ALA A 78 -5.73 -14.00 23.45
CA ALA A 78 -6.24 -14.95 24.43
C ALA A 78 -6.27 -16.39 23.86
N ASP A 79 -7.44 -16.98 23.74
CA ASP A 79 -7.63 -18.32 23.20
C ASP A 79 -7.96 -18.35 21.70
N THR A 80 -7.95 -17.19 21.03
CA THR A 80 -8.24 -17.10 19.60
C THR A 80 -6.97 -17.08 18.77
N ARG A 81 -7.04 -17.72 17.58
CA ARG A 81 -5.99 -17.75 16.58
C ARG A 81 -6.57 -17.47 15.20
N ASP A 82 -5.99 -16.53 14.49
CA ASP A 82 -6.37 -16.17 13.12
C ASP A 82 -5.15 -16.28 12.19
N ASP A 83 -5.11 -17.37 11.41
CA ASP A 83 -4.00 -17.70 10.53
C ASP A 83 -3.99 -16.83 9.27
N PHE A 84 -2.79 -16.52 8.77
CA PHE A 84 -2.57 -15.86 7.49
C PHE A 84 -1.23 -16.28 6.87
N VAL A 85 -1.10 -16.08 5.56
CA VAL A 85 0.12 -16.43 4.81
C VAL A 85 0.79 -15.14 4.35
N VAL A 86 2.09 -15.05 4.58
CA VAL A 86 2.95 -14.03 3.98
C VAL A 86 3.39 -14.55 2.62
N SER A 87 3.06 -13.83 1.57
CA SER A 87 3.44 -14.16 0.21
C SER A 87 4.96 -13.99 -0.03
N PRO A 88 5.52 -14.53 -1.14
CA PRO A 88 6.95 -14.46 -1.43
C PRO A 88 7.52 -13.04 -1.53
N ASP A 89 6.70 -12.06 -1.86
CA ASP A 89 7.05 -10.63 -1.87
C ASP A 89 6.96 -9.95 -0.49
N GLY A 90 6.59 -10.70 0.55
CA GLY A 90 6.43 -10.20 1.90
C GLY A 90 5.09 -9.52 2.19
N ALA A 91 4.15 -9.51 1.24
CA ALA A 91 2.85 -8.87 1.41
C ALA A 91 1.83 -9.79 2.13
N VAL A 92 0.89 -9.19 2.82
CA VAL A 92 -0.25 -9.88 3.44
C VAL A 92 -1.52 -9.17 3.02
N GLU A 93 -2.27 -9.83 2.16
CA GLU A 93 -3.61 -9.40 1.77
C GLU A 93 -4.52 -9.32 2.96
N ALA A 94 -5.42 -8.84 3.31
CA ALA A 94 -6.31 -8.85 4.49
C ALA A 94 -5.66 -8.51 5.85
N PHE A 95 -4.37 -8.20 5.91
CA PHE A 95 -3.70 -7.85 7.16
C PHE A 95 -4.36 -6.63 7.84
N HIS A 96 -4.73 -5.64 7.06
CA HIS A 96 -5.45 -4.45 7.52
C HIS A 96 -6.71 -4.80 8.32
N THR A 97 -7.59 -5.63 7.75
CA THR A 97 -8.86 -6.01 8.39
C THR A 97 -8.60 -6.79 9.68
N LYS A 98 -7.67 -7.73 9.65
CA LYS A 98 -7.32 -8.57 10.79
C LYS A 98 -6.69 -7.76 11.93
N VAL A 99 -5.74 -6.88 11.63
CA VAL A 99 -5.06 -6.06 12.64
C VAL A 99 -5.99 -5.01 13.25
N LEU A 100 -6.85 -4.38 12.46
CA LEU A 100 -7.82 -3.42 12.99
C LEU A 100 -8.91 -4.08 13.84
N ALA A 101 -9.25 -5.35 13.56
CA ALA A 101 -10.18 -6.13 14.36
C ALA A 101 -9.53 -6.72 15.63
N ALA A 102 -8.19 -6.82 15.65
CA ALA A 102 -7.46 -7.36 16.78
C ALA A 102 -7.43 -6.37 17.95
N SER A 103 -7.47 -6.88 19.16
CA SER A 103 -7.25 -6.05 20.34
C SER A 103 -5.78 -5.62 20.41
N LYS A 104 -5.50 -4.53 21.15
CA LYS A 104 -4.11 -4.08 21.40
C LYS A 104 -3.25 -5.14 22.10
N GLU A 105 -3.88 -6.08 22.80
CA GLU A 105 -3.22 -7.19 23.50
C GLU A 105 -2.87 -8.36 22.59
N ALA A 106 -3.31 -8.32 21.33
CA ALA A 106 -3.00 -9.36 20.38
C ALA A 106 -1.52 -9.33 19.96
N SER A 107 -1.02 -10.47 19.51
CA SER A 107 0.33 -10.64 19.01
C SER A 107 0.34 -11.34 17.65
N ILE A 108 1.27 -10.96 16.79
CA ILE A 108 1.57 -11.68 15.56
C ILE A 108 2.60 -12.76 15.91
N CYS A 109 2.24 -14.00 15.67
CA CYS A 109 3.04 -15.16 16.05
C CYS A 109 3.37 -16.03 14.83
N GLY A 110 4.45 -16.77 14.92
CA GLY A 110 4.82 -17.75 13.92
C GLY A 110 5.99 -18.63 14.34
N PRO A 111 6.25 -19.71 13.59
CA PRO A 111 7.39 -20.56 13.84
C PRO A 111 8.68 -19.83 13.47
N MET A 112 9.65 -19.75 14.38
CA MET A 112 10.97 -19.19 14.13
C MET A 112 11.99 -20.31 13.96
N LYS A 113 12.79 -20.25 12.91
CA LYS A 113 14.02 -21.04 12.83
C LYS A 113 15.05 -20.42 13.76
N GLU A 114 15.95 -21.25 14.22
CA GLU A 114 17.08 -20.85 15.03
C GLU A 114 17.83 -19.65 14.41
N ASN A 115 18.04 -18.63 15.21
CA ASN A 115 18.68 -17.37 14.81
C ASN A 115 17.96 -16.55 13.70
N GLY A 116 16.71 -16.89 13.36
CA GLY A 116 15.93 -16.12 12.40
C GLY A 116 15.36 -14.84 13.03
N LYS A 117 15.39 -13.74 12.28
CA LYS A 117 14.73 -12.48 12.64
C LYS A 117 13.71 -12.14 11.58
N ILE A 118 12.51 -11.75 12.02
CA ILE A 118 11.50 -11.20 11.11
C ILE A 118 11.39 -9.70 11.39
N GLY A 119 11.56 -8.91 10.35
CA GLY A 119 11.19 -7.49 10.37
C GLY A 119 9.77 -7.31 9.85
N ILE A 120 8.99 -6.48 10.52
CA ILE A 120 7.65 -6.10 10.06
C ILE A 120 7.71 -4.61 9.77
N GLY A 121 7.54 -4.24 8.51
CA GLY A 121 7.27 -2.87 8.09
C GLY A 121 5.77 -2.70 7.93
N MET A 122 5.24 -1.58 8.39
CA MET A 122 3.84 -1.23 8.19
C MET A 122 3.77 0.11 7.49
N SER A 123 2.91 0.20 6.50
CA SER A 123 2.62 1.43 5.78
C SER A 123 1.12 1.59 5.61
N THR A 124 0.70 2.81 5.35
CA THR A 124 -0.68 3.07 4.91
C THR A 124 -0.66 3.45 3.45
N SER A 125 -1.59 2.90 2.70
CA SER A 125 -1.81 3.22 1.30
C SER A 125 -3.21 3.74 1.08
N VAL A 126 -3.41 4.39 -0.03
CA VAL A 126 -4.72 4.88 -0.46
C VAL A 126 -4.97 4.48 -1.91
N ARG A 127 -6.20 4.17 -2.23
CA ARG A 127 -6.66 3.89 -3.59
C ARG A 127 -7.99 4.57 -3.86
N PHE A 128 -8.29 4.82 -5.11
CA PHE A 128 -9.60 5.33 -5.50
C PHE A 128 -10.68 4.28 -5.27
N LYS A 129 -11.84 4.72 -4.77
CA LYS A 129 -13.00 3.85 -4.56
C LYS A 129 -13.67 3.44 -5.84
N ASN A 130 -13.76 4.38 -6.78
CA ASN A 130 -14.42 4.16 -8.06
C ASN A 130 -13.59 3.18 -8.91
N LYS A 131 -14.24 2.08 -9.30
CA LYS A 131 -13.68 1.02 -10.15
C LYS A 131 -14.51 0.83 -11.42
N SER A 132 -15.32 1.82 -11.79
CA SER A 132 -16.25 1.72 -12.92
C SER A 132 -15.59 1.81 -14.30
N GLY A 133 -14.30 2.11 -14.35
CA GLY A 133 -13.59 2.37 -15.60
C GLY A 133 -13.71 3.81 -16.10
N THR A 134 -14.54 4.64 -15.47
CA THR A 134 -14.75 6.04 -15.86
C THR A 134 -14.62 6.94 -14.63
N HIS A 135 -13.80 7.97 -14.73
CA HIS A 135 -13.48 8.90 -13.65
C HIS A 135 -13.60 10.34 -14.13
N THR A 136 -14.33 11.17 -13.40
CA THR A 136 -14.35 12.62 -13.67
C THR A 136 -13.04 13.26 -13.21
N MET A 137 -12.63 14.36 -13.85
CA MET A 137 -11.43 15.09 -13.41
C MET A 137 -11.60 15.65 -12.00
N ALA A 138 -12.80 16.04 -11.58
CA ALA A 138 -13.08 16.46 -10.21
C ALA A 138 -12.77 15.33 -9.22
N GLU A 139 -13.23 14.10 -9.50
CA GLU A 139 -12.95 12.93 -8.68
C GLU A 139 -11.44 12.64 -8.59
N ILE A 140 -10.72 12.71 -9.73
CA ILE A 140 -9.28 12.47 -9.78
C ILE A 140 -8.53 13.53 -8.98
N SER A 141 -8.82 14.82 -9.20
CA SER A 141 -8.16 15.92 -8.50
C SER A 141 -8.41 15.88 -7.00
N ASP A 142 -9.62 15.53 -6.58
CA ASP A 142 -9.96 15.38 -5.16
C ASP A 142 -9.27 14.15 -4.56
N GLY A 143 -9.21 13.03 -5.28
CA GLY A 143 -8.51 11.83 -4.84
C GLY A 143 -7.01 12.06 -4.65
N VAL A 144 -6.37 12.81 -5.55
CA VAL A 144 -4.95 13.20 -5.44
C VAL A 144 -4.70 14.11 -4.23
N LYS A 145 -5.57 15.10 -3.97
CA LYS A 145 -5.51 15.98 -2.78
C LYS A 145 -5.73 15.19 -1.49
N ASP A 146 -6.71 14.30 -1.50
CA ASP A 146 -7.05 13.43 -0.39
C ASP A 146 -5.93 12.47 -0.07
N GLY A 147 -5.31 11.85 -1.08
CA GLY A 147 -4.14 11.00 -0.92
C GLY A 147 -2.98 11.72 -0.24
N LYS A 148 -2.62 12.91 -0.71
CA LYS A 148 -1.60 13.73 -0.06
C LYS A 148 -1.93 14.04 1.40
N SER A 149 -3.18 14.42 1.68
CA SER A 149 -3.63 14.72 3.04
C SER A 149 -3.56 13.48 3.93
N HIS A 150 -3.95 12.31 3.41
CA HIS A 150 -3.84 11.05 4.13
C HIS A 150 -2.38 10.75 4.51
N TYR A 151 -1.46 10.79 3.56
CA TYR A 151 -0.03 10.51 3.82
C TYR A 151 0.58 11.50 4.82
N LYS A 152 0.22 12.79 4.75
CA LYS A 152 0.66 13.78 5.74
C LYS A 152 0.22 13.44 7.16
N LYS A 153 -1.02 12.98 7.33
CA LYS A 153 -1.55 12.56 8.63
C LYS A 153 -0.87 11.28 9.11
N SER A 154 -0.62 10.33 8.20
CA SER A 154 -0.02 9.03 8.52
C SER A 154 1.40 9.16 9.05
N VAL A 155 2.22 10.01 8.46
CA VAL A 155 3.60 10.21 8.93
C VAL A 155 3.69 11.17 10.11
N GLY A 156 2.74 12.09 10.25
CA GLY A 156 2.64 13.02 11.37
C GLY A 156 3.82 13.96 11.56
N GLY A 157 3.69 14.92 12.49
CA GLY A 157 4.78 15.79 12.95
C GLY A 157 5.56 16.49 11.84
N ALA A 158 6.86 16.65 12.03
CA ALA A 158 7.75 17.30 11.06
C ALA A 158 7.90 16.51 9.76
N ALA A 159 7.74 15.18 9.78
CA ALA A 159 7.82 14.35 8.58
C ALA A 159 6.72 14.66 7.56
N ALA A 160 5.58 15.17 8.00
CA ALA A 160 4.48 15.58 7.12
C ALA A 160 4.88 16.69 6.12
N LEU A 161 5.92 17.48 6.45
CA LEU A 161 6.44 18.51 5.55
C LEU A 161 7.16 17.92 4.33
N PHE A 162 7.66 16.70 4.44
CA PHE A 162 8.41 16.02 3.39
C PHE A 162 7.55 15.12 2.51
N VAL A 163 6.24 14.99 2.80
CA VAL A 163 5.31 14.26 1.94
C VAL A 163 5.24 14.97 0.58
N PRO A 164 5.58 14.29 -0.52
CA PRO A 164 5.62 14.90 -1.83
C PRO A 164 4.22 15.34 -2.28
N LYS A 165 4.19 16.28 -3.23
CA LYS A 165 2.95 16.60 -3.94
C LYS A 165 2.54 15.37 -4.74
N MET A 166 1.31 14.92 -4.60
CA MET A 166 0.70 13.95 -5.49
C MET A 166 0.20 14.72 -6.72
N THR A 167 0.67 14.34 -7.88
CA THR A 167 0.36 15.03 -9.15
C THR A 167 -0.01 14.05 -10.25
N HIS A 168 0.09 12.75 -9.95
CA HIS A 168 -0.17 11.70 -10.91
C HIS A 168 -1.13 10.67 -10.31
N ILE A 169 -1.69 9.86 -11.19
CA ILE A 169 -2.38 8.62 -10.83
C ILE A 169 -1.61 7.45 -11.40
N ALA A 170 -1.54 6.36 -10.65
CA ALA A 170 -0.97 5.10 -11.10
C ALA A 170 -2.08 4.07 -11.28
N ILE A 171 -2.04 3.34 -12.38
CA ILE A 171 -2.93 2.24 -12.73
C ILE A 171 -2.15 0.95 -12.54
N THR A 172 -2.67 0.03 -11.76
CA THR A 172 -2.13 -1.34 -11.62
C THR A 172 -3.20 -2.34 -11.98
N TYR A 173 -2.84 -3.36 -12.77
CA TYR A 173 -3.79 -4.42 -13.14
C TYR A 173 -3.56 -5.66 -12.28
N GLN A 174 -4.65 -6.35 -11.97
CA GLN A 174 -4.59 -7.62 -11.25
C GLN A 174 -3.99 -8.76 -12.10
N VAL A 175 -3.99 -8.57 -13.42
CA VAL A 175 -3.38 -9.50 -14.38
C VAL A 175 -2.09 -8.87 -14.89
N PRO A 176 -0.96 -9.57 -14.88
CA PRO A 176 0.31 -9.04 -15.39
C PRO A 176 0.28 -8.79 -16.91
N ASP A 177 1.16 -7.92 -17.36
CA ASP A 177 1.39 -7.62 -18.78
C ASP A 177 0.19 -6.96 -19.52
N VAL A 178 -0.74 -6.35 -18.79
CA VAL A 178 -1.81 -5.56 -19.39
C VAL A 178 -1.32 -4.14 -19.68
N THR A 179 -1.42 -3.73 -20.94
CA THR A 179 -1.25 -2.32 -21.31
C THR A 179 -2.61 -1.63 -21.20
N PRO A 180 -2.75 -0.55 -20.42
CA PRO A 180 -4.01 0.16 -20.33
C PRO A 180 -4.38 0.82 -21.65
N ASN A 181 -5.66 0.74 -22.01
CA ASN A 181 -6.24 1.61 -23.00
C ASN A 181 -6.93 2.76 -22.25
N VAL A 182 -6.34 3.96 -22.34
CA VAL A 182 -6.83 5.14 -21.65
C VAL A 182 -7.25 6.19 -22.66
N SER A 183 -8.41 6.77 -22.43
CA SER A 183 -8.90 7.89 -23.23
C SER A 183 -9.43 9.02 -22.34
N ALA A 184 -9.27 10.25 -22.80
CA ALA A 184 -9.86 11.44 -22.23
C ALA A 184 -11.09 11.87 -23.03
N ILE A 185 -12.06 12.47 -22.37
CA ILE A 185 -13.20 13.15 -22.99
C ILE A 185 -13.01 14.64 -22.77
N ILE A 186 -12.94 15.39 -23.88
CA ILE A 186 -12.76 16.84 -23.95
C ILE A 186 -13.83 17.38 -24.88
N ASP A 187 -14.70 18.26 -24.43
CA ASP A 187 -15.80 18.83 -25.23
C ASP A 187 -16.66 17.73 -25.91
N GLY A 188 -16.82 16.59 -25.25
CA GLY A 188 -17.56 15.44 -25.77
C GLY A 188 -16.81 14.58 -26.79
N GLU A 189 -15.60 14.95 -27.18
CA GLU A 189 -14.73 14.17 -28.08
C GLU A 189 -13.80 13.25 -27.29
N THR A 190 -13.55 12.06 -27.83
CA THR A 190 -12.65 11.07 -27.22
C THR A 190 -11.25 11.19 -27.80
N THR A 191 -10.27 11.47 -26.94
CA THR A 191 -8.86 11.59 -27.29
C THR A 191 -8.03 10.52 -26.54
N PRO A 192 -7.14 9.79 -27.21
CA PRO A 192 -6.28 8.81 -26.55
C PRO A 192 -5.30 9.50 -25.58
N VAL A 193 -5.12 8.90 -24.40
CA VAL A 193 -4.10 9.27 -23.40
C VAL A 193 -3.06 8.17 -23.36
N THR A 194 -1.79 8.52 -23.41
CA THR A 194 -0.70 7.54 -23.33
C THR A 194 -0.12 7.54 -21.91
N PRO A 195 -0.42 6.51 -21.07
CA PRO A 195 0.20 6.38 -19.78
C PRO A 195 1.69 6.03 -19.91
N GLU A 196 2.50 6.51 -18.98
CA GLU A 196 3.92 6.22 -18.90
C GLU A 196 4.16 4.96 -18.05
N PRO A 197 4.89 3.94 -18.53
CA PRO A 197 5.19 2.76 -17.75
C PRO A 197 6.21 3.08 -16.66
N TYR A 198 5.96 2.58 -15.43
CA TYR A 198 6.86 2.72 -14.31
C TYR A 198 6.80 1.48 -13.40
N GLY A 199 7.82 0.64 -13.44
CA GLY A 199 7.80 -0.67 -12.76
C GLY A 199 6.69 -1.57 -13.29
N ASP A 200 5.79 -1.96 -12.43
CA ASP A 200 4.58 -2.77 -12.73
C ASP A 200 3.29 -1.92 -12.84
N MET A 201 3.42 -0.61 -12.87
CA MET A 201 2.31 0.33 -12.97
C MET A 201 2.40 1.22 -14.20
N TRP A 202 1.28 1.86 -14.52
CA TRP A 202 1.15 2.84 -15.59
C TRP A 202 0.74 4.17 -14.98
N VAL A 203 1.46 5.23 -15.29
CA VAL A 203 1.33 6.53 -14.64
C VAL A 203 0.79 7.58 -15.60
N ILE A 204 -0.13 8.41 -15.11
CA ILE A 204 -0.72 9.52 -15.88
C ILE A 204 -0.54 10.81 -15.09
N ASP A 205 -0.07 11.85 -15.76
CA ASP A 205 0.05 13.18 -15.19
C ASP A 205 -1.31 13.88 -15.10
N VAL A 206 -1.74 14.19 -13.88
CA VAL A 206 -3.04 14.82 -13.61
C VAL A 206 -2.99 16.31 -13.92
N ASP A 207 -1.86 16.99 -13.62
CA ASP A 207 -1.71 18.41 -13.92
C ASP A 207 -1.82 18.62 -15.46
N ALA A 208 -1.25 17.72 -16.29
CA ALA A 208 -1.37 17.77 -17.75
C ALA A 208 -2.79 17.52 -18.27
N LEU A 209 -3.57 16.66 -17.60
CA LEU A 209 -4.98 16.44 -17.94
C LEU A 209 -5.82 17.67 -17.60
N GLU A 210 -5.58 18.32 -16.45
CA GLU A 210 -6.26 19.54 -16.06
C GLU A 210 -5.96 20.70 -17.04
N ASP A 211 -4.71 20.86 -17.44
CA ASP A 211 -4.28 21.87 -18.43
C ASP A 211 -4.90 21.67 -19.82
N SER A 212 -5.30 20.42 -20.12
CA SER A 212 -5.97 20.05 -21.38
C SER A 212 -7.49 20.08 -21.30
N GLU A 213 -8.06 20.63 -20.22
CA GLU A 213 -9.52 20.75 -19.98
C GLU A 213 -10.28 19.43 -20.09
N VAL A 214 -9.62 18.32 -19.68
CA VAL A 214 -10.25 16.98 -19.66
C VAL A 214 -11.41 16.96 -18.66
N GLU A 215 -12.57 16.51 -19.11
CA GLU A 215 -13.74 16.35 -18.25
C GLU A 215 -13.75 14.99 -17.54
N THR A 216 -13.36 13.95 -18.28
CA THR A 216 -13.44 12.57 -17.83
C THR A 216 -12.32 11.75 -18.45
N ILE A 217 -11.77 10.79 -17.71
CA ILE A 217 -10.92 9.73 -18.25
C ILE A 217 -11.65 8.39 -18.20
N ARG A 218 -11.40 7.57 -19.23
CA ARG A 218 -11.85 6.18 -19.30
C ARG A 218 -10.64 5.26 -19.32
N ILE A 219 -10.65 4.24 -18.47
CA ILE A 219 -9.58 3.24 -18.33
C ILE A 219 -10.17 1.88 -18.64
N GLU A 220 -9.60 1.21 -19.64
CA GLU A 220 -10.02 -0.12 -20.08
C GLU A 220 -8.85 -1.10 -19.98
N GLY A 221 -9.09 -2.40 -20.07
CA GLY A 221 -8.07 -3.46 -20.08
C GLY A 221 -8.25 -4.50 -18.97
N GLY A 222 -9.30 -4.40 -18.15
CA GLY A 222 -9.61 -5.39 -17.12
C GLY A 222 -9.71 -4.80 -15.72
N PRO A 223 -9.80 -5.64 -14.68
CA PRO A 223 -9.81 -5.18 -13.30
C PRO A 223 -8.50 -4.49 -12.95
N TYR A 224 -8.60 -3.27 -12.47
CA TYR A 224 -7.44 -2.46 -12.07
C TYR A 224 -7.69 -1.79 -10.72
N GLU A 225 -6.61 -1.27 -10.17
CA GLU A 225 -6.63 -0.36 -9.04
C GLU A 225 -5.99 0.97 -9.45
N LEU A 226 -6.48 2.06 -8.88
CA LEU A 226 -6.01 3.41 -9.16
C LEU A 226 -5.49 4.06 -7.87
N TYR A 227 -4.29 4.61 -7.92
CA TYR A 227 -3.60 5.19 -6.78
C TYR A 227 -3.17 6.63 -7.05
N PRO A 228 -3.31 7.57 -6.09
CA PRO A 228 -2.66 8.86 -6.18
C PRO A 228 -1.16 8.73 -5.89
N VAL A 229 -0.32 9.25 -6.78
CA VAL A 229 1.14 9.12 -6.70
C VAL A 229 1.86 10.44 -6.96
N PRO A 230 3.12 10.58 -6.50
CA PRO A 230 3.98 11.67 -6.95
C PRO A 230 4.38 11.50 -8.41
N SER A 231 5.03 12.51 -9.00
CA SER A 231 5.62 12.37 -10.33
C SER A 231 6.66 11.25 -10.39
N ILE A 232 6.84 10.65 -11.55
CA ILE A 232 7.85 9.59 -11.79
C ILE A 232 9.22 10.02 -11.28
N LYS A 233 9.68 11.21 -11.67
CA LYS A 233 10.95 11.77 -11.20
C LYS A 233 11.05 11.82 -9.67
N LYS A 234 9.94 12.12 -9.01
CA LYS A 234 9.90 12.16 -7.54
C LYS A 234 9.92 10.75 -6.96
N MET A 235 9.20 9.80 -7.55
CA MET A 235 9.24 8.39 -7.14
C MET A 235 10.65 7.82 -7.24
N GLU A 236 11.35 8.04 -8.36
CA GLU A 236 12.75 7.67 -8.53
C GLU A 236 13.67 8.24 -7.45
N SER A 237 13.51 9.54 -7.12
CA SER A 237 14.30 10.19 -6.08
C SER A 237 14.06 9.62 -4.68
N LEU A 238 12.93 8.95 -4.47
CA LEU A 238 12.54 8.28 -3.22
C LEU A 238 12.90 6.78 -3.22
N GLY A 239 13.45 6.26 -4.34
CA GLY A 239 13.76 4.83 -4.49
C GLY A 239 12.52 3.94 -4.61
N ILE A 240 11.37 4.50 -4.93
CA ILE A 240 10.14 3.77 -5.22
C ILE A 240 10.33 3.15 -6.62
N LYS A 241 10.12 1.85 -6.73
CA LYS A 241 10.27 1.11 -8.00
C LYS A 241 9.03 0.29 -8.29
#